data_1ef4f2c455382223d5519aa56e94a9fe
#
_entry.id   1ef4f2c455382223d5519aa56e94a9fe
#
_cell.length_a   1.000
_cell.length_b   1.000
_cell.length_c   1.000
_cell.angle_alpha   90.00
_cell.angle_beta   90.00
_cell.angle_gamma   90.00
#
_symmetry.space_group_name_H-M   'P 1'
#
loop_
_entity.id
_entity.type
_entity.pdbx_description
1 polymer ?
#
loop_
_entity_poly.entity_id
_entity_poly.type
_entity_poly.pdbx_seq_one_letter_code
_entity_poly.pdbx_strand_id
1 'polypeptide(L)'
;MTRNILLLFILLGFISCNSKNTIDNPAVAKINDSYLYLNKIRKLVPNNSSKKDSIRIAQNYIHQWISKQLLVTRAELNLTEEDQNVEEMVEDYRSSLIIHKYQQHLIEQKLDTIVSHTEIDKYYRDYPGNFLLNRNIVKAVYIKIPKPLPQAKKIRQIYKLKKDSDWDKLEDYCFQNATKFDNFSEQWIYSQNLLNQTPIKISNEEKFLQRNRYFETEDSTFHYLINIQDYKLKKELAPLSFVSSDIRKIIINKRKIQFIKSMEENIFKDAESKNKFKIY
;
A
#
# COMPACT_ATOMS: atom_id res chain seq x y z
N MET A 1 6.60 -54.19 -64.76
CA MET A 1 7.31 -53.04 -64.05
C MET A 1 6.39 -51.86 -63.72
N THR A 2 5.10 -51.90 -63.87
CA THR A 2 4.15 -50.79 -63.73
C THR A 2 3.35 -50.79 -62.42
N ARG A 3 3.45 -51.88 -61.60
CA ARG A 3 2.62 -52.04 -60.40
C ARG A 3 3.31 -51.49 -59.11
N ASN A 4 4.62 -51.28 -59.11
CA ASN A 4 5.38 -50.79 -57.96
C ASN A 4 5.57 -49.25 -57.90
N ILE A 5 5.23 -48.56 -59.03
CA ILE A 5 5.30 -47.10 -59.11
C ILE A 5 4.05 -46.47 -58.50
N LEU A 6 2.91 -47.13 -58.48
CA LEU A 6 1.64 -46.62 -57.94
C LEU A 6 1.59 -46.65 -56.40
N LEU A 7 2.40 -47.52 -55.76
CA LEU A 7 2.46 -47.67 -54.32
C LEU A 7 3.38 -46.57 -53.63
N LEU A 8 4.28 -45.93 -54.42
CA LEU A 8 5.19 -44.91 -53.91
C LEU A 8 4.53 -43.54 -53.84
N PHE A 9 3.42 -43.31 -54.58
CA PHE A 9 2.71 -42.03 -54.58
C PHE A 9 1.69 -41.85 -53.45
N ILE A 10 1.30 -42.94 -52.74
CA ILE A 10 0.31 -42.91 -51.66
C ILE A 10 0.97 -42.63 -50.30
N LEU A 11 2.32 -42.67 -50.16
CA LEU A 11 3.03 -42.49 -48.90
C LEU A 11 3.45 -41.02 -48.63
N LEU A 12 3.15 -40.09 -49.54
CA LEU A 12 3.52 -38.66 -49.41
C LEU A 12 2.38 -37.76 -48.93
N GLY A 13 1.24 -38.32 -48.52
CA GLY A 13 0.02 -37.56 -48.17
C GLY A 13 -0.22 -37.26 -46.70
N PHE A 14 0.67 -37.62 -45.74
CA PHE A 14 0.48 -37.39 -44.30
C PHE A 14 1.57 -36.53 -43.66
N ILE A 15 1.98 -35.45 -44.32
CA ILE A 15 2.58 -34.33 -43.58
C ILE A 15 1.42 -33.44 -43.16
N SER A 16 0.64 -33.89 -42.18
CA SER A 16 -0.30 -33.07 -41.45
C SER A 16 0.50 -31.99 -40.75
N CYS A 17 0.36 -30.76 -41.19
CA CYS A 17 0.80 -29.58 -40.46
C CYS A 17 0.23 -29.64 -39.04
N ASN A 18 1.06 -30.04 -38.10
CA ASN A 18 0.79 -29.86 -36.67
C ASN A 18 0.86 -28.36 -36.38
N SER A 19 -0.22 -27.65 -36.66
CA SER A 19 -0.40 -26.25 -36.29
C SER A 19 -0.36 -26.18 -34.78
N LYS A 20 0.84 -25.96 -34.23
CA LYS A 20 0.96 -25.51 -32.86
C LYS A 20 0.05 -24.28 -32.74
N ASN A 21 -0.89 -24.32 -31.82
CA ASN A 21 -1.67 -23.16 -31.39
C ASN A 21 -0.70 -22.06 -30.93
N THR A 22 -0.12 -21.34 -31.87
CA THR A 22 0.54 -20.07 -31.60
C THR A 22 -0.56 -19.14 -31.19
N ILE A 23 -0.59 -18.75 -29.92
CA ILE A 23 -1.46 -17.68 -29.40
C ILE A 23 -1.29 -16.54 -30.40
N ASP A 24 -2.33 -16.28 -31.17
CA ASP A 24 -2.31 -15.22 -32.18
C ASP A 24 -2.09 -13.88 -31.43
N ASN A 25 -0.93 -13.28 -31.67
CA ASN A 25 -0.51 -12.03 -31.07
C ASN A 25 -0.36 -10.95 -32.17
N PRO A 26 -1.48 -10.51 -32.74
CA PRO A 26 -1.46 -9.55 -33.84
C PRO A 26 -0.89 -8.19 -33.38
N ALA A 27 -0.24 -7.51 -34.33
CA ALA A 27 0.13 -6.13 -34.14
C ALA A 27 -1.14 -5.25 -34.14
N VAL A 28 -1.26 -4.36 -33.16
CA VAL A 28 -2.40 -3.44 -32.99
C VAL A 28 -2.06 -1.98 -33.34
N ALA A 29 -0.76 -1.67 -33.42
CA ALA A 29 -0.24 -0.41 -33.94
C ALA A 29 1.17 -0.61 -34.48
N LYS A 30 1.56 0.23 -35.44
CA LYS A 30 2.91 0.28 -36.03
C LYS A 30 3.33 1.73 -36.24
N ILE A 31 4.58 2.05 -35.89
CA ILE A 31 5.25 3.29 -36.28
C ILE A 31 6.67 2.92 -36.71
N ASN A 32 7.06 3.29 -37.92
CA ASN A 32 8.30 2.86 -38.55
C ASN A 32 8.45 1.33 -38.41
N ASP A 33 9.54 0.86 -37.81
CA ASP A 33 9.80 -0.57 -37.57
C ASP A 33 9.36 -1.05 -36.18
N SER A 34 8.76 -0.18 -35.39
CA SER A 34 8.26 -0.52 -34.05
C SER A 34 6.81 -1.00 -34.11
N TYR A 35 6.53 -2.13 -33.50
CA TYR A 35 5.20 -2.75 -33.44
C TYR A 35 4.69 -2.83 -32.00
N LEU A 36 3.43 -2.49 -31.81
CA LEU A 36 2.69 -2.78 -30.57
C LEU A 36 1.84 -4.01 -30.78
N TYR A 37 2.05 -5.04 -29.96
CA TYR A 37 1.33 -6.29 -30.05
C TYR A 37 0.21 -6.38 -29.02
N LEU A 38 -0.86 -7.12 -29.32
CA LEU A 38 -2.06 -7.27 -28.51
C LEU A 38 -1.76 -7.84 -27.10
N ASN A 39 -0.77 -8.70 -26.96
CA ASN A 39 -0.40 -9.29 -25.67
C ASN A 39 0.05 -8.23 -24.62
N LYS A 40 0.68 -7.14 -25.06
CA LYS A 40 1.03 -6.01 -24.16
C LYS A 40 -0.23 -5.33 -23.61
N ILE A 41 -1.24 -5.15 -24.45
CA ILE A 41 -2.51 -4.53 -24.05
C ILE A 41 -3.28 -5.47 -23.11
N ARG A 42 -3.35 -6.75 -23.42
CA ARG A 42 -4.03 -7.76 -22.57
C ARG A 42 -3.50 -7.77 -21.14
N LYS A 43 -2.19 -7.59 -20.94
CA LYS A 43 -1.57 -7.54 -19.61
C LYS A 43 -1.95 -6.29 -18.78
N LEU A 44 -2.43 -5.23 -19.42
CA LEU A 44 -2.79 -3.97 -18.77
C LEU A 44 -4.26 -3.89 -18.38
N VAL A 45 -5.11 -4.69 -19.04
CA VAL A 45 -6.55 -4.73 -18.77
C VAL A 45 -6.81 -5.69 -17.60
N PRO A 46 -7.34 -5.20 -16.47
CA PRO A 46 -7.69 -6.08 -15.35
C PRO A 46 -8.77 -7.09 -15.74
N ASN A 47 -8.67 -8.31 -15.25
CA ASN A 47 -9.61 -9.41 -15.60
C ASN A 47 -11.08 -9.09 -15.31
N ASN A 48 -11.35 -8.21 -14.33
CA ASN A 48 -12.71 -7.85 -13.90
C ASN A 48 -13.24 -6.56 -14.55
N SER A 49 -12.58 -6.05 -15.60
CA SER A 49 -12.99 -4.82 -16.27
C SER A 49 -14.23 -5.03 -17.12
N SER A 50 -15.14 -4.05 -17.13
CA SER A 50 -16.24 -4.05 -18.09
C SER A 50 -15.71 -3.98 -19.53
N LYS A 51 -16.50 -4.47 -20.52
CA LYS A 51 -16.13 -4.38 -21.94
C LYS A 51 -15.81 -2.93 -22.36
N LYS A 52 -16.58 -1.96 -21.87
CA LYS A 52 -16.39 -0.53 -22.15
C LYS A 52 -15.08 -0.02 -21.56
N ASP A 53 -14.76 -0.39 -20.33
CA ASP A 53 -13.50 0.03 -19.67
C ASP A 53 -12.30 -0.66 -20.33
N SER A 54 -12.40 -1.92 -20.68
CA SER A 54 -11.34 -2.64 -21.41
C SER A 54 -10.98 -1.96 -22.74
N ILE A 55 -11.98 -1.55 -23.51
CA ILE A 55 -11.77 -0.83 -24.77
C ILE A 55 -11.12 0.54 -24.50
N ARG A 56 -11.60 1.29 -23.51
CA ARG A 56 -11.06 2.60 -23.12
C ARG A 56 -9.60 2.51 -22.68
N ILE A 57 -9.26 1.51 -21.86
CA ILE A 57 -7.87 1.26 -21.41
C ILE A 57 -6.99 0.94 -22.60
N ALA A 58 -7.45 0.05 -23.49
CA ALA A 58 -6.71 -0.33 -24.69
C ALA A 58 -6.45 0.86 -25.60
N GLN A 59 -7.46 1.67 -25.91
CA GLN A 59 -7.34 2.85 -26.78
C GLN A 59 -6.40 3.89 -26.18
N ASN A 60 -6.52 4.17 -24.88
CA ASN A 60 -5.63 5.10 -24.18
C ASN A 60 -4.17 4.63 -24.23
N TYR A 61 -3.92 3.35 -24.01
CA TYR A 61 -2.57 2.80 -24.09
C TYR A 61 -1.99 2.85 -25.52
N ILE A 62 -2.78 2.48 -26.52
CA ILE A 62 -2.37 2.58 -27.93
C ILE A 62 -2.00 4.03 -28.27
N HIS A 63 -2.84 4.99 -27.88
CA HIS A 63 -2.57 6.41 -28.12
C HIS A 63 -1.28 6.89 -27.43
N GLN A 64 -1.09 6.52 -26.15
CA GLN A 64 0.13 6.85 -25.41
C GLN A 64 1.38 6.22 -26.05
N TRP A 65 1.28 4.97 -26.49
CA TRP A 65 2.39 4.28 -27.15
C TRP A 65 2.75 4.97 -28.48
N ILE A 66 1.74 5.30 -29.30
CA ILE A 66 1.92 6.05 -30.56
C ILE A 66 2.60 7.39 -30.27
N SER A 67 2.09 8.18 -29.33
CA SER A 67 2.66 9.49 -28.97
C SER A 67 4.10 9.36 -28.51
N LYS A 68 4.42 8.34 -27.70
CA LYS A 68 5.78 8.06 -27.25
C LYS A 68 6.72 7.75 -28.43
N GLN A 69 6.30 6.88 -29.35
CA GLN A 69 7.13 6.51 -30.52
C GLN A 69 7.40 7.72 -31.43
N LEU A 70 6.36 8.54 -31.67
CA LEU A 70 6.52 9.76 -32.46
C LEU A 70 7.48 10.75 -31.79
N LEU A 71 7.42 10.91 -30.48
CA LEU A 71 8.35 11.76 -29.73
C LEU A 71 9.79 11.22 -29.80
N VAL A 72 9.99 9.92 -29.66
CA VAL A 72 11.31 9.30 -29.80
C VAL A 72 11.86 9.56 -31.19
N THR A 73 11.09 9.25 -32.25
CA THR A 73 11.51 9.52 -33.62
C THR A 73 11.86 11.01 -33.84
N ARG A 74 11.06 11.90 -33.23
CA ARG A 74 11.34 13.35 -33.35
C ARG A 74 12.60 13.77 -32.60
N ALA A 75 12.85 13.16 -31.43
CA ALA A 75 14.07 13.40 -30.66
C ALA A 75 15.31 12.91 -31.42
N GLU A 76 15.29 11.70 -31.95
CA GLU A 76 16.37 11.12 -32.77
C GLU A 76 16.74 11.96 -33.98
N LEU A 77 15.77 12.67 -34.57
CA LEU A 77 16.00 13.56 -35.68
C LEU A 77 16.59 14.94 -35.30
N ASN A 78 16.48 15.34 -34.03
CA ASN A 78 16.84 16.70 -33.59
C ASN A 78 17.97 16.76 -32.57
N LEU A 79 18.30 15.63 -31.93
CA LEU A 79 19.42 15.52 -30.99
C LEU A 79 20.71 15.18 -31.73
N THR A 80 21.84 15.62 -31.19
CA THR A 80 23.16 15.19 -31.65
C THR A 80 23.40 13.72 -31.34
N GLU A 81 24.35 13.07 -31.99
CA GLU A 81 24.76 11.70 -31.67
C GLU A 81 25.25 11.57 -30.24
N GLU A 82 25.91 12.58 -29.69
CA GLU A 82 26.36 12.63 -28.29
C GLU A 82 25.18 12.66 -27.32
N ASP A 83 24.14 13.48 -27.60
CA ASP A 83 22.94 13.59 -26.79
C ASP A 83 22.06 12.32 -26.88
N GLN A 84 22.19 11.55 -27.96
CA GLN A 84 21.47 10.27 -28.14
C GLN A 84 22.19 9.10 -27.47
N ASN A 85 23.47 9.25 -27.15
CA ASN A 85 24.24 8.19 -26.52
C ASN A 85 23.86 8.05 -25.04
N VAL A 86 22.98 7.13 -24.75
CA VAL A 86 22.46 6.82 -23.41
C VAL A 86 22.87 5.42 -22.90
N GLU A 87 23.80 4.75 -23.59
CA GLU A 87 24.20 3.37 -23.29
C GLU A 87 24.72 3.24 -21.86
N GLU A 88 25.59 4.14 -21.40
CA GLU A 88 26.10 4.13 -20.03
C GLU A 88 24.98 4.27 -19.00
N MET A 89 24.07 5.22 -19.21
CA MET A 89 22.90 5.43 -18.33
C MET A 89 21.97 4.22 -18.30
N VAL A 90 21.78 3.56 -19.42
CA VAL A 90 20.94 2.35 -19.53
C VAL A 90 21.59 1.17 -18.80
N GLU A 91 22.93 0.98 -18.92
CA GLU A 91 23.64 -0.09 -18.23
C GLU A 91 23.71 0.16 -16.71
N ASP A 92 23.93 1.40 -16.29
CA ASP A 92 23.86 1.78 -14.86
C ASP A 92 22.48 1.53 -14.28
N TYR A 93 21.44 1.91 -15.00
CA TYR A 93 20.06 1.65 -14.57
C TYR A 93 19.74 0.13 -14.51
N ARG A 94 20.17 -0.63 -15.51
CA ARG A 94 20.04 -2.08 -15.55
C ARG A 94 20.73 -2.74 -14.35
N SER A 95 21.97 -2.34 -14.09
CA SER A 95 22.76 -2.83 -12.95
C SER A 95 22.07 -2.53 -11.62
N SER A 96 21.60 -1.29 -11.44
CA SER A 96 20.83 -0.87 -10.25
C SER A 96 19.57 -1.71 -10.05
N LEU A 97 18.82 -2.00 -11.11
CA LEU A 97 17.63 -2.86 -11.04
C LEU A 97 17.96 -4.32 -10.65
N ILE A 98 19.05 -4.88 -11.18
CA ILE A 98 19.50 -6.23 -10.86
C ILE A 98 19.94 -6.31 -9.41
N ILE A 99 20.75 -5.35 -8.95
CA ILE A 99 21.21 -5.26 -7.55
C ILE A 99 20.00 -5.14 -6.62
N HIS A 100 19.07 -4.24 -6.92
CA HIS A 100 17.85 -4.05 -6.12
C HIS A 100 17.02 -5.33 -6.02
N LYS A 101 16.82 -6.03 -7.13
CA LYS A 101 16.08 -7.32 -7.14
C LYS A 101 16.79 -8.38 -6.30
N TYR A 102 18.11 -8.46 -6.40
CA TYR A 102 18.90 -9.39 -5.60
C TYR A 102 18.82 -9.08 -4.11
N GLN A 103 18.97 -7.80 -3.73
CA GLN A 103 18.82 -7.35 -2.36
C GLN A 103 17.43 -7.68 -1.80
N GLN A 104 16.34 -7.38 -2.56
CA GLN A 104 14.98 -7.73 -2.15
C GLN A 104 14.81 -9.23 -1.90
N HIS A 105 15.28 -10.05 -2.82
CA HIS A 105 15.19 -11.50 -2.69
C HIS A 105 15.92 -12.03 -1.44
N LEU A 106 17.10 -11.51 -1.16
CA LEU A 106 17.85 -11.87 0.05
C LEU A 106 17.16 -11.39 1.34
N ILE A 107 16.58 -10.19 1.32
CA ILE A 107 15.82 -9.66 2.45
C ILE A 107 14.62 -10.57 2.74
N GLU A 108 13.86 -10.94 1.72
CA GLU A 108 12.70 -11.84 1.88
C GLU A 108 13.08 -13.21 2.43
N GLN A 109 14.26 -13.73 2.07
CA GLN A 109 14.72 -15.04 2.52
C GLN A 109 15.41 -15.05 3.88
N LYS A 110 16.12 -13.99 4.24
CA LYS A 110 17.11 -14.04 5.35
C LYS A 110 16.90 -12.99 6.42
N LEU A 111 16.11 -11.94 6.17
CA LEU A 111 15.92 -10.90 7.18
C LEU A 111 15.02 -11.41 8.31
N ASP A 112 15.52 -11.31 9.55
CA ASP A 112 14.66 -11.50 10.72
C ASP A 112 13.69 -10.32 10.87
N THR A 113 12.41 -10.60 10.67
CA THR A 113 11.29 -9.64 10.81
C THR A 113 10.55 -9.76 12.13
N ILE A 114 10.94 -10.72 12.99
CA ILE A 114 10.33 -10.89 14.30
C ILE A 114 10.93 -9.87 15.26
N VAL A 115 10.08 -8.96 15.73
CA VAL A 115 10.46 -7.94 16.73
C VAL A 115 9.73 -8.22 18.03
N SER A 116 10.48 -8.49 19.09
CA SER A 116 9.95 -8.77 20.43
C SER A 116 9.41 -7.51 21.11
N HIS A 117 8.55 -7.70 22.09
CA HIS A 117 8.07 -6.61 22.95
C HIS A 117 9.21 -5.92 23.70
N THR A 118 10.21 -6.67 24.14
CA THR A 118 11.39 -6.14 24.83
C THR A 118 12.22 -5.21 23.95
N GLU A 119 12.34 -5.51 22.65
CA GLU A 119 13.03 -4.62 21.70
C GLU A 119 12.25 -3.33 21.45
N ILE A 120 10.91 -3.42 21.35
CA ILE A 120 10.04 -2.27 21.20
C ILE A 120 10.15 -1.38 22.44
N ASP A 121 10.03 -1.94 23.64
CA ASP A 121 10.18 -1.23 24.91
C ASP A 121 11.53 -0.55 25.04
N LYS A 122 12.60 -1.28 24.69
CA LYS A 122 13.95 -0.73 24.72
C LYS A 122 14.08 0.47 23.79
N TYR A 123 13.64 0.33 22.55
CA TYR A 123 13.69 1.38 21.55
C TYR A 123 12.91 2.63 21.98
N TYR A 124 11.72 2.44 22.54
CA TYR A 124 10.89 3.52 23.05
C TYR A 124 11.57 4.30 24.18
N ARG A 125 12.21 3.60 25.11
CA ARG A 125 12.95 4.24 26.24
C ARG A 125 14.23 4.92 25.80
N ASP A 126 14.94 4.35 24.84
CA ASP A 126 16.22 4.89 24.35
C ASP A 126 16.01 6.17 23.50
N TYR A 127 14.85 6.31 22.85
CA TYR A 127 14.57 7.41 21.91
C TYR A 127 13.22 8.12 22.16
N PRO A 128 12.92 8.60 23.39
CA PRO A 128 11.61 9.17 23.71
C PRO A 128 11.27 10.41 22.89
N GLY A 129 12.27 11.21 22.51
CA GLY A 129 12.08 12.39 21.68
C GLY A 129 11.47 12.13 20.30
N ASN A 130 11.61 10.91 19.78
CA ASN A 130 11.04 10.52 18.49
C ASN A 130 9.52 10.26 18.56
N PHE A 131 8.97 10.18 19.76
CA PHE A 131 7.58 9.79 20.01
C PHE A 131 6.73 10.89 20.63
N LEU A 132 7.16 12.15 20.49
CA LEU A 132 6.31 13.27 20.85
C LEU A 132 5.16 13.42 19.86
N LEU A 133 3.96 13.53 20.40
CA LEU A 133 2.74 13.66 19.60
C LEU A 133 2.75 14.95 18.76
N ASN A 134 2.49 14.83 17.49
CA ASN A 134 2.28 15.98 16.59
C ASN A 134 0.83 16.46 16.55
N ARG A 135 -0.13 15.65 17.06
CA ARG A 135 -1.57 15.91 17.19
C ARG A 135 -2.09 15.25 18.46
N ASN A 136 -3.25 15.74 18.94
CA ASN A 136 -3.91 15.13 20.09
C ASN A 136 -4.45 13.74 19.73
N ILE A 137 -4.41 12.82 20.69
CA ILE A 137 -5.01 11.49 20.58
C ILE A 137 -5.95 11.24 21.74
N VAL A 138 -6.93 10.37 21.51
CA VAL A 138 -7.95 10.02 22.50
C VAL A 138 -8.21 8.52 22.51
N LYS A 139 -8.65 8.01 23.64
CA LYS A 139 -9.42 6.78 23.77
C LYS A 139 -10.87 7.20 24.01
N ALA A 140 -11.81 6.70 23.22
CA ALA A 140 -13.18 7.17 23.30
C ALA A 140 -14.20 6.14 22.81
N VAL A 141 -15.44 6.36 23.20
CA VAL A 141 -16.61 5.70 22.63
C VAL A 141 -17.42 6.75 21.86
N TYR A 142 -17.77 6.41 20.64
CA TYR A 142 -18.56 7.25 19.74
C TYR A 142 -19.85 6.55 19.34
N ILE A 143 -20.97 7.26 19.47
CA ILE A 143 -22.30 6.75 19.15
C ILE A 143 -23.05 7.77 18.32
N LYS A 144 -23.61 7.33 17.19
CA LYS A 144 -24.48 8.12 16.31
C LYS A 144 -25.84 7.46 16.24
N ILE A 145 -26.89 8.17 16.66
CA ILE A 145 -28.26 7.65 16.79
C ILE A 145 -29.21 8.54 16.00
N PRO A 146 -30.13 7.97 15.19
CA PRO A 146 -31.12 8.76 14.48
C PRO A 146 -32.13 9.42 15.43
N LYS A 147 -32.67 10.54 15.04
CA LYS A 147 -33.76 11.20 15.76
C LYS A 147 -35.12 10.54 15.45
N PRO A 148 -36.05 10.50 16.43
CA PRO A 148 -35.93 10.95 17.81
C PRO A 148 -35.01 9.98 18.63
N LEU A 149 -34.33 10.49 19.66
CA LEU A 149 -33.44 9.68 20.51
C LEU A 149 -34.25 8.66 21.34
N PRO A 150 -34.20 7.35 21.03
CA PRO A 150 -34.97 6.35 21.78
C PRO A 150 -34.45 6.27 23.22
N GLN A 151 -35.36 6.10 24.20
CA GLN A 151 -35.00 5.93 25.61
C GLN A 151 -33.95 6.96 26.09
N ALA A 152 -34.05 8.23 25.73
CA ALA A 152 -33.05 9.27 25.94
C ALA A 152 -32.47 9.30 27.38
N LYS A 153 -33.31 9.10 28.40
CA LYS A 153 -32.88 9.07 29.80
C LYS A 153 -31.88 7.89 30.06
N LYS A 154 -32.17 6.73 29.51
CA LYS A 154 -31.39 5.51 29.70
C LYS A 154 -30.02 5.65 29.01
N ILE A 155 -30.00 6.02 27.72
CA ILE A 155 -28.74 6.15 26.97
C ILE A 155 -27.81 7.19 27.56
N ARG A 156 -28.34 8.36 28.00
CA ARG A 156 -27.56 9.40 28.67
C ARG A 156 -26.92 9.00 30.00
N GLN A 157 -27.38 7.91 30.59
CA GLN A 157 -26.76 7.34 31.81
C GLN A 157 -25.70 6.32 31.42
N ILE A 158 -26.03 5.36 30.57
CA ILE A 158 -25.16 4.21 30.28
C ILE A 158 -23.95 4.58 29.39
N TYR A 159 -24.07 5.56 28.45
CA TYR A 159 -22.92 5.90 27.60
C TYR A 159 -21.74 6.52 28.39
N LYS A 160 -21.98 6.92 29.65
CA LYS A 160 -20.95 7.41 30.54
C LYS A 160 -20.07 6.32 31.13
N LEU A 161 -20.50 5.05 31.00
CA LEU A 161 -19.73 3.86 31.43
C LEU A 161 -19.20 3.98 32.87
N LYS A 162 -20.09 4.35 33.79
CA LYS A 162 -19.73 4.52 35.20
C LYS A 162 -19.64 3.23 35.98
N LYS A 163 -20.23 2.15 35.46
CA LYS A 163 -20.27 0.80 36.04
C LYS A 163 -19.86 -0.21 34.99
N ASP A 164 -19.22 -1.30 35.41
CA ASP A 164 -18.83 -2.38 34.49
C ASP A 164 -20.01 -2.94 33.71
N SER A 165 -21.16 -3.07 34.35
CA SER A 165 -22.40 -3.53 33.69
C SER A 165 -22.98 -2.54 32.66
N ASP A 166 -22.42 -1.36 32.52
CA ASP A 166 -22.91 -0.38 31.54
C ASP A 166 -22.45 -0.71 30.11
N TRP A 167 -21.36 -1.47 29.97
CA TRP A 167 -20.86 -1.90 28.66
C TRP A 167 -21.86 -2.77 27.93
N ASP A 168 -22.28 -3.88 28.51
CA ASP A 168 -23.22 -4.80 27.89
C ASP A 168 -24.54 -4.09 27.52
N LYS A 169 -25.03 -3.23 28.43
CA LYS A 169 -26.23 -2.44 28.18
C LYS A 169 -26.06 -1.41 27.07
N LEU A 170 -24.85 -0.86 26.92
CA LEU A 170 -24.55 0.10 25.88
C LEU A 170 -24.46 -0.57 24.52
N GLU A 171 -23.78 -1.72 24.44
CA GLU A 171 -23.68 -2.51 23.23
C GLU A 171 -25.05 -2.99 22.75
N ASP A 172 -25.87 -3.56 23.64
CA ASP A 172 -27.25 -3.98 23.34
C ASP A 172 -28.10 -2.81 22.83
N TYR A 173 -27.98 -1.65 23.48
CA TYR A 173 -28.71 -0.45 23.06
C TYR A 173 -28.25 0.02 21.68
N CYS A 174 -26.93 0.09 21.46
CA CYS A 174 -26.36 0.54 20.21
C CYS A 174 -26.69 -0.38 19.03
N PHE A 175 -26.67 -1.68 19.26
CA PHE A 175 -27.06 -2.68 18.27
C PHE A 175 -28.48 -2.45 17.75
N GLN A 176 -29.41 -2.06 18.65
CA GLN A 176 -30.81 -1.86 18.30
C GLN A 176 -31.10 -0.46 17.70
N ASN A 177 -30.36 0.57 18.11
CA ASN A 177 -30.77 1.96 17.90
C ASN A 177 -29.72 2.84 17.20
N ALA A 178 -28.44 2.45 17.18
CA ALA A 178 -27.40 3.29 16.62
C ALA A 178 -27.17 3.02 15.13
N THR A 179 -26.99 4.08 14.37
CA THR A 179 -26.50 3.99 12.98
C THR A 179 -24.99 3.71 12.95
N LYS A 180 -24.29 4.17 14.00
CA LYS A 180 -22.85 3.95 14.15
C LYS A 180 -22.48 3.87 15.62
N PHE A 181 -21.66 2.88 15.95
CA PHE A 181 -21.07 2.68 17.26
C PHE A 181 -19.61 2.29 17.09
N ASP A 182 -18.69 3.15 17.51
CA ASP A 182 -17.25 2.90 17.48
C ASP A 182 -16.72 2.85 18.90
N ASN A 183 -16.09 1.74 19.24
CA ASN A 183 -15.43 1.54 20.53
C ASN A 183 -13.91 1.62 20.37
N PHE A 184 -13.33 2.75 20.77
CA PHE A 184 -11.89 2.99 20.83
C PHE A 184 -11.36 3.04 22.27
N SER A 185 -12.00 2.34 23.22
CA SER A 185 -11.60 2.34 24.63
C SER A 185 -10.22 1.73 24.85
N GLU A 186 -9.85 0.74 24.04
CA GLU A 186 -8.55 0.06 24.11
C GLU A 186 -7.56 0.58 23.05
N GLN A 187 -8.02 1.41 22.13
CA GLN A 187 -7.20 1.91 21.02
C GLN A 187 -7.10 3.43 21.03
N TRP A 188 -5.87 3.93 20.90
CA TRP A 188 -5.63 5.34 20.67
C TRP A 188 -5.93 5.73 19.22
N ILE A 189 -6.68 6.81 19.04
CA ILE A 189 -6.96 7.41 17.74
C ILE A 189 -6.67 8.91 17.78
N TYR A 190 -6.40 9.51 16.62
CA TYR A 190 -6.33 10.97 16.56
C TYR A 190 -7.71 11.57 16.88
N SER A 191 -7.75 12.53 17.79
CA SER A 191 -8.99 13.19 18.24
C SER A 191 -9.76 13.82 17.08
N GLN A 192 -9.07 14.38 16.09
CA GLN A 192 -9.70 14.92 14.90
C GLN A 192 -10.50 13.87 14.10
N ASN A 193 -10.05 12.62 14.06
CA ASN A 193 -10.79 11.55 13.37
C ASN A 193 -12.15 11.29 14.02
N LEU A 194 -12.26 11.51 15.32
CA LEU A 194 -13.50 11.42 16.07
C LEU A 194 -14.35 12.67 15.89
N LEU A 195 -13.76 13.84 16.11
CA LEU A 195 -14.45 15.13 16.12
C LEU A 195 -15.01 15.50 14.74
N ASN A 196 -14.30 15.18 13.67
CA ASN A 196 -14.76 15.41 12.30
C ASN A 196 -16.01 14.58 11.91
N GLN A 197 -16.37 13.59 12.71
CA GLN A 197 -17.60 12.80 12.51
C GLN A 197 -18.83 13.47 13.17
N THR A 198 -18.64 14.60 13.83
CA THR A 198 -19.69 15.36 14.51
C THR A 198 -19.90 16.73 13.87
N PRO A 199 -21.05 17.36 14.05
CA PRO A 199 -21.31 18.71 13.54
C PRO A 199 -20.62 19.80 14.37
N ILE A 200 -19.89 19.44 15.44
CA ILE A 200 -19.30 20.40 16.35
C ILE A 200 -18.09 21.11 15.71
N LYS A 201 -18.04 22.44 15.90
CA LYS A 201 -16.87 23.25 15.52
C LYS A 201 -16.10 23.63 16.78
N ILE A 202 -14.88 23.13 16.91
CA ILE A 202 -14.03 23.36 18.08
C ILE A 202 -12.90 24.32 17.69
N SER A 203 -12.85 25.48 18.31
CA SER A 203 -11.79 26.47 18.08
C SER A 203 -10.48 26.12 18.78
N ASN A 204 -10.54 25.46 19.93
CA ASN A 204 -9.37 25.02 20.70
C ASN A 204 -9.60 23.60 21.21
N GLU A 205 -9.03 22.66 20.49
CA GLU A 205 -9.18 21.22 20.75
C GLU A 205 -8.57 20.79 22.09
N GLU A 206 -7.40 21.32 22.47
CA GLU A 206 -6.74 20.99 23.73
C GLU A 206 -7.63 21.36 24.92
N LYS A 207 -8.11 22.62 24.96
CA LYS A 207 -9.04 23.06 26.01
C LYS A 207 -10.34 22.28 26.03
N PHE A 208 -10.81 21.87 24.85
CA PHE A 208 -12.00 21.06 24.73
C PHE A 208 -11.81 19.69 25.38
N LEU A 209 -10.74 18.97 25.05
CA LEU A 209 -10.42 17.65 25.58
C LEU A 209 -10.21 17.67 27.10
N GLN A 210 -9.54 18.72 27.62
CA GLN A 210 -9.32 18.89 29.06
C GLN A 210 -10.63 19.08 29.87
N ARG A 211 -11.69 19.64 29.27
CA ARG A 211 -12.91 20.02 29.96
C ARG A 211 -14.10 19.10 29.71
N ASN A 212 -14.09 18.34 28.62
CA ASN A 212 -15.24 17.59 28.16
C ASN A 212 -14.95 16.08 28.07
N ARG A 213 -15.12 15.39 29.18
CA ARG A 213 -15.07 13.93 29.19
C ARG A 213 -16.26 13.29 28.49
N TYR A 214 -17.44 13.88 28.66
CA TYR A 214 -18.69 13.46 28.03
C TYR A 214 -19.26 14.65 27.29
N PHE A 215 -19.61 14.46 26.03
CA PHE A 215 -20.34 15.50 25.33
C PHE A 215 -21.39 14.93 24.38
N GLU A 216 -22.44 15.69 24.19
CA GLU A 216 -23.52 15.42 23.27
C GLU A 216 -23.62 16.58 22.28
N THR A 217 -23.89 16.26 21.04
CA THR A 217 -24.24 17.23 20.01
C THR A 217 -25.25 16.60 19.05
N GLU A 218 -25.90 17.43 18.24
CA GLU A 218 -26.90 16.95 17.29
C GLU A 218 -26.91 17.81 16.02
N ASP A 219 -27.39 17.22 14.94
CA ASP A 219 -27.77 17.92 13.74
C ASP A 219 -29.28 17.73 13.47
N SER A 220 -29.74 18.01 12.25
CA SER A 220 -31.14 17.83 11.86
C SER A 220 -31.62 16.38 11.93
N THR A 221 -30.71 15.38 11.83
CA THR A 221 -31.03 13.96 11.62
C THR A 221 -30.60 13.08 12.77
N PHE A 222 -29.46 13.41 13.41
CA PHE A 222 -28.79 12.53 14.35
C PHE A 222 -28.44 13.21 15.67
N HIS A 223 -28.43 12.39 16.73
CA HIS A 223 -27.72 12.65 17.98
C HIS A 223 -26.36 11.98 18.00
N TYR A 224 -25.37 12.66 18.55
CA TYR A 224 -24.00 12.20 18.73
C TYR A 224 -23.63 12.19 20.19
N LEU A 225 -23.23 11.06 20.72
CA LEU A 225 -22.83 10.88 22.12
C LEU A 225 -21.37 10.42 22.12
N ILE A 226 -20.52 11.13 22.83
CA ILE A 226 -19.09 10.81 22.90
C ILE A 226 -18.67 10.73 24.36
N ASN A 227 -17.98 9.65 24.69
CA ASN A 227 -17.30 9.46 25.97
C ASN A 227 -15.81 9.38 25.71
N ILE A 228 -15.05 10.42 26.10
CA ILE A 228 -13.59 10.45 26.07
C ILE A 228 -13.09 9.83 27.36
N GLN A 229 -12.52 8.65 27.25
CA GLN A 229 -12.02 7.88 28.40
C GLN A 229 -10.64 8.33 28.81
N ASP A 230 -9.77 8.60 27.82
CA ASP A 230 -8.43 9.10 28.03
C ASP A 230 -8.01 10.00 26.85
N TYR A 231 -7.05 10.89 27.08
CA TYR A 231 -6.48 11.74 26.04
C TYR A 231 -5.00 12.01 26.29
N LYS A 232 -4.28 12.30 25.21
CA LYS A 232 -2.94 12.85 25.24
C LYS A 232 -2.88 14.05 24.30
N LEU A 233 -2.23 15.12 24.76
CA LEU A 233 -2.14 16.34 24.01
C LEU A 233 -0.90 16.34 23.08
N LYS A 234 -0.96 17.16 22.06
CA LYS A 234 0.19 17.46 21.21
C LYS A 234 1.41 17.85 22.06
N LYS A 235 2.58 17.37 21.67
CA LYS A 235 3.88 17.50 22.36
C LYS A 235 4.04 16.62 23.61
N GLU A 236 3.03 15.95 24.09
CA GLU A 236 3.21 14.90 25.10
C GLU A 236 3.84 13.65 24.48
N LEU A 237 4.47 12.84 25.32
CA LEU A 237 5.00 11.54 24.92
C LEU A 237 3.84 10.60 24.56
N ALA A 238 3.86 10.06 23.35
CA ALA A 238 2.87 9.12 22.87
C ALA A 238 2.91 7.83 23.70
N PRO A 239 1.76 7.24 24.07
CA PRO A 239 1.73 5.94 24.72
C PRO A 239 2.39 4.86 23.85
N LEU A 240 3.12 3.93 24.47
CA LEU A 240 3.78 2.85 23.75
C LEU A 240 2.81 2.05 22.86
N SER A 241 1.59 1.79 23.35
CA SER A 241 0.55 1.09 22.58
C SER A 241 0.15 1.82 21.30
N PHE A 242 0.27 3.14 21.26
CA PHE A 242 -0.01 3.93 20.06
C PHE A 242 1.11 3.84 19.02
N VAL A 243 2.37 3.81 19.45
CA VAL A 243 3.55 3.86 18.57
C VAL A 243 4.23 2.52 18.34
N SER A 244 3.81 1.45 19.02
CA SER A 244 4.45 0.12 18.98
C SER A 244 4.57 -0.44 17.56
N SER A 245 3.54 -0.23 16.72
CA SER A 245 3.55 -0.66 15.31
C SER A 245 4.61 0.10 14.50
N ASP A 246 4.77 1.40 14.76
CA ASP A 246 5.74 2.22 14.04
C ASP A 246 7.16 1.94 14.52
N ILE A 247 7.35 1.70 15.82
CA ILE A 247 8.64 1.24 16.37
C ILE A 247 9.07 -0.07 15.73
N ARG A 248 8.15 -1.03 15.58
CA ARG A 248 8.41 -2.30 14.89
C ARG A 248 8.92 -2.07 13.47
N LYS A 249 8.24 -1.21 12.70
CA LYS A 249 8.67 -0.85 11.33
C LYS A 249 10.07 -0.21 11.33
N ILE A 250 10.35 0.67 12.28
CA ILE A 250 11.67 1.31 12.40
C ILE A 250 12.76 0.29 12.68
N ILE A 251 12.53 -0.65 13.61
CA ILE A 251 13.48 -1.71 13.94
C ILE A 251 13.75 -2.59 12.72
N ILE A 252 12.69 -3.03 12.03
CA ILE A 252 12.82 -3.84 10.80
C ILE A 252 13.60 -3.07 9.72
N ASN A 253 13.31 -1.79 9.52
CA ASN A 253 14.05 -0.96 8.56
C ASN A 253 15.53 -0.81 8.94
N LYS A 254 15.86 -0.64 10.21
CA LYS A 254 17.25 -0.62 10.69
C LYS A 254 17.95 -1.94 10.41
N ARG A 255 17.30 -3.07 10.70
CA ARG A 255 17.82 -4.41 10.38
C ARG A 255 18.05 -4.58 8.89
N LYS A 256 17.11 -4.11 8.05
CA LYS A 256 17.25 -4.15 6.59
C LYS A 256 18.46 -3.38 6.09
N ILE A 257 18.67 -2.15 6.56
CA ILE A 257 19.82 -1.32 6.18
C ILE A 257 21.13 -2.01 6.61
N GLN A 258 21.19 -2.50 7.84
CA GLN A 258 22.37 -3.19 8.36
C GLN A 258 22.66 -4.49 7.62
N PHE A 259 21.61 -5.24 7.25
CA PHE A 259 21.73 -6.48 6.48
C PHE A 259 22.34 -6.22 5.09
N ILE A 260 21.82 -5.20 4.37
CA ILE A 260 22.35 -4.81 3.05
C ILE A 260 23.80 -4.40 3.19
N LYS A 261 24.15 -3.53 4.13
CA LYS A 261 25.52 -3.08 4.36
C LYS A 261 26.46 -4.23 4.64
N SER A 262 26.10 -5.13 5.56
CA SER A 262 26.91 -6.31 5.89
C SER A 262 27.07 -7.25 4.70
N MET A 263 26.04 -7.39 3.87
CA MET A 263 26.10 -8.20 2.66
C MET A 263 27.11 -7.60 1.66
N GLU A 264 27.04 -6.30 1.39
CA GLU A 264 27.96 -5.59 0.49
C GLU A 264 29.41 -5.71 0.97
N GLU A 265 29.66 -5.48 2.27
CA GLU A 265 30.96 -5.65 2.89
C GLU A 265 31.50 -7.09 2.75
N ASN A 266 30.65 -8.09 2.93
CA ASN A 266 31.03 -9.50 2.79
C ASN A 266 31.35 -9.88 1.34
N ILE A 267 30.57 -9.36 0.37
CA ILE A 267 30.86 -9.57 -1.06
C ILE A 267 32.22 -8.97 -1.43
N PHE A 268 32.51 -7.75 -0.94
CA PHE A 268 33.75 -7.08 -1.20
C PHE A 268 34.97 -7.88 -0.61
N LYS A 269 34.87 -8.27 0.66
CA LYS A 269 35.91 -9.07 1.35
C LYS A 269 36.16 -10.43 0.68
N ASP A 270 35.09 -11.10 0.23
CA ASP A 270 35.20 -12.36 -0.50
C ASP A 270 35.93 -12.18 -1.85
N ALA A 271 35.58 -11.10 -2.56
CA ALA A 271 36.23 -10.76 -3.82
C ALA A 271 37.72 -10.40 -3.63
N GLU A 272 38.08 -9.66 -2.57
CA GLU A 272 39.45 -9.32 -2.21
C GLU A 272 40.25 -10.56 -1.87
N SER A 273 39.72 -11.42 -0.99
CA SER A 273 40.40 -12.67 -0.58
C SER A 273 40.65 -13.63 -1.75
N LYS A 274 39.82 -13.57 -2.79
CA LYS A 274 39.92 -14.39 -4.00
C LYS A 274 40.62 -13.69 -5.17
N ASN A 275 41.21 -12.52 -4.95
CA ASN A 275 41.85 -11.69 -5.99
C ASN A 275 40.99 -11.48 -7.25
N LYS A 276 39.66 -11.23 -7.05
CA LYS A 276 38.70 -11.07 -8.15
C LYS A 276 38.73 -9.69 -8.80
N PHE A 277 39.45 -8.73 -8.23
CA PHE A 277 39.61 -7.38 -8.79
C PHE A 277 41.03 -6.85 -8.55
N LYS A 278 41.40 -5.85 -9.31
CA LYS A 278 42.67 -5.14 -9.18
C LYS A 278 42.41 -3.64 -9.32
N ILE A 279 43.01 -2.87 -8.42
CA ILE A 279 43.03 -1.41 -8.48
C ILE A 279 44.35 -0.99 -9.14
N TYR A 280 44.25 -0.10 -10.14
CA TYR A 280 45.42 0.39 -10.88
C TYR A 280 45.78 1.80 -10.44
#